data_f3357054872716c7c539bfa1d2aa637d
#
_entry.id   f3357054872716c7c539bfa1d2aa637d
#
_cell.length_a   1.000
_cell.length_b   1.000
_cell.length_c   1.000
_cell.angle_alpha   90.00
_cell.angle_beta   90.00
_cell.angle_gamma   90.00
#
_symmetry.space_group_name_H-M   'P 1'
#
loop_
_entity.id
_entity.type
_entity.pdbx_description
1 polymer ?
#
loop_
_entity_poly.entity_id
_entity_poly.type
_entity_poly.pdbx_seq_one_letter_code
_entity_poly.pdbx_strand_id
1 'polypeptide(L)'
;MLFDKDKIQKINLFENITKTKVKDLIEKEDKLIFILDYGEIIKIIVKKGKSIKNIERLMHTRIKVIEFNKDPLKFTKNYIYPIRPLKINLNENIIEISVEDRKSKGLLIGRESKNLDELNNLVKSYYNLQVKVL
;
A
#
# COMPACT_ATOMS: atom_id res chain seq x y z
N MET A 1 -4.30 -4.06 -19.58
CA MET A 1 -4.78 -3.21 -18.48
C MET A 1 -5.98 -2.39 -18.91
N LEU A 2 -7.08 -2.54 -18.20
CA LEU A 2 -8.26 -1.74 -18.49
C LEU A 2 -8.06 -0.32 -17.95
N PHE A 3 -8.23 0.67 -18.82
CA PHE A 3 -8.21 2.06 -18.40
C PHE A 3 -9.55 2.40 -17.74
N ASP A 4 -9.52 2.63 -16.44
CA ASP A 4 -10.64 3.15 -15.71
C ASP A 4 -10.53 4.67 -15.66
N LYS A 5 -11.42 5.36 -16.35
CA LYS A 5 -11.43 6.81 -16.41
C LYS A 5 -11.54 7.45 -15.02
N ASP A 6 -12.37 6.87 -14.17
CA ASP A 6 -12.53 7.34 -12.79
C ASP A 6 -11.24 7.20 -11.99
N LYS A 7 -10.56 6.07 -12.14
CA LYS A 7 -9.28 5.82 -11.50
C LYS A 7 -8.22 6.82 -11.94
N ILE A 8 -8.15 7.12 -13.23
CA ILE A 8 -7.21 8.09 -13.78
C ILE A 8 -7.50 9.49 -13.22
N GLN A 9 -8.76 9.88 -13.11
CA GLN A 9 -9.14 11.17 -12.54
C GLN A 9 -8.71 11.29 -11.08
N LYS A 10 -8.88 10.23 -10.29
CA LYS A 10 -8.44 10.21 -8.89
C LYS A 10 -6.93 10.34 -8.77
N ILE A 11 -6.19 9.64 -9.61
CA ILE A 11 -4.72 9.73 -9.63
C ILE A 11 -4.29 11.15 -9.99
N ASN A 12 -4.90 11.75 -11.03
CA ASN A 12 -4.56 13.09 -11.45
C ASN A 12 -4.83 14.11 -10.35
N LEU A 13 -5.97 14.01 -9.69
CA LEU A 13 -6.30 14.91 -8.57
C LEU A 13 -5.28 14.79 -7.45
N PHE A 14 -4.94 13.55 -7.08
CA PHE A 14 -3.95 13.30 -6.04
C PHE A 14 -2.59 13.90 -6.41
N GLU A 15 -2.12 13.65 -7.63
CA GLU A 15 -0.82 14.15 -8.10
C GLU A 15 -0.79 15.68 -8.17
N ASN A 16 -1.90 16.29 -8.58
CA ASN A 16 -1.96 17.75 -8.65
C ASN A 16 -1.88 18.40 -7.28
N ILE A 17 -2.51 17.80 -6.27
CA ILE A 17 -2.52 18.36 -4.92
C ILE A 17 -1.22 18.07 -4.17
N THR A 18 -0.72 16.84 -4.26
CA THR A 18 0.47 16.42 -3.49
C THR A 18 1.78 16.72 -4.20
N LYS A 19 1.75 16.95 -5.51
CA LYS A 19 2.94 17.09 -6.35
C LYS A 19 3.84 15.87 -6.30
N THR A 20 3.23 14.70 -6.14
CA THR A 20 3.92 13.41 -6.14
C THR A 20 3.59 12.63 -7.40
N LYS A 21 4.37 11.59 -7.65
CA LYS A 21 4.17 10.70 -8.78
C LYS A 21 3.59 9.37 -8.28
N VAL A 22 2.40 9.05 -8.74
CA VAL A 22 1.68 7.84 -8.35
C VAL A 22 2.01 6.71 -9.29
N LYS A 23 2.40 5.56 -8.71
CA LYS A 23 2.66 4.33 -9.47
C LYS A 23 1.38 3.54 -9.69
N ASP A 24 0.50 3.49 -8.68
CA ASP A 24 -0.71 2.68 -8.73
C ASP A 24 -1.72 3.17 -7.72
N LEU A 25 -2.98 2.84 -7.95
CA LEU A 25 -4.09 3.13 -7.04
C LEU A 25 -4.91 1.87 -6.84
N ILE A 26 -5.11 1.51 -5.57
CA ILE A 26 -5.95 0.38 -5.19
C ILE A 26 -7.19 0.92 -4.51
N GLU A 27 -8.36 0.61 -5.06
CA GLU A 27 -9.64 1.08 -4.55
C GLU A 27 -10.26 -0.01 -3.68
N LYS A 28 -10.49 0.30 -2.41
CA LYS A 28 -11.20 -0.56 -1.46
C LYS A 28 -12.52 0.10 -1.09
N GLU A 29 -13.42 -0.67 -0.45
CA GLU A 29 -14.71 -0.15 -0.01
C GLU A 29 -14.58 1.04 0.95
N ASP A 30 -13.61 0.96 1.87
CA ASP A 30 -13.48 1.92 2.97
C ASP A 30 -12.31 2.89 2.79
N LYS A 31 -11.49 2.72 1.78
CA LYS A 31 -10.32 3.58 1.57
C LYS A 31 -9.71 3.44 0.18
N LEU A 32 -8.89 4.41 -0.16
CA LEU A 32 -8.05 4.39 -1.34
C LEU A 32 -6.60 4.23 -0.90
N ILE A 33 -5.85 3.39 -1.60
CA ILE A 33 -4.43 3.20 -1.35
C ILE A 33 -3.64 3.70 -2.55
N PHE A 34 -2.91 4.79 -2.36
CA PHE A 34 -2.04 5.34 -3.41
C PHE A 34 -0.63 4.83 -3.20
N ILE A 35 -0.11 4.14 -4.19
CA ILE A 35 1.28 3.66 -4.19
C ILE A 35 2.10 4.65 -4.99
N LEU A 36 3.04 5.31 -4.32
CA LEU A 36 3.88 6.32 -4.93
C LEU A 36 5.18 5.72 -5.45
N ASP A 37 5.76 6.35 -6.45
CA ASP A 37 7.09 5.99 -6.91
C ASP A 37 8.10 6.19 -5.78
N TYR A 38 9.22 5.49 -5.88
CA TYR A 38 10.29 5.57 -4.89
C TYR A 38 10.78 7.00 -4.71
N GLY A 39 10.92 7.41 -3.45
CA GLY A 39 11.41 8.74 -3.11
C GLY A 39 10.36 9.82 -3.05
N GLU A 40 9.10 9.53 -3.42
CA GLU A 40 8.06 10.55 -3.50
C GLU A 40 7.37 10.84 -2.16
N ILE A 41 7.40 9.89 -1.23
CA ILE A 41 6.63 10.03 0.03
C ILE A 41 7.12 11.19 0.90
N ILE A 42 8.38 11.56 0.78
CA ILE A 42 8.93 12.66 1.58
C ILE A 42 8.19 13.98 1.31
N LYS A 43 7.68 14.18 0.11
CA LYS A 43 6.93 15.38 -0.25
C LYS A 43 5.63 15.50 0.55
N ILE A 44 5.06 14.37 0.97
CA ILE A 44 3.86 14.33 1.79
C ILE A 44 4.23 14.50 3.26
N ILE A 45 5.29 13.84 3.72
CA ILE A 45 5.74 13.88 5.10
C ILE A 45 6.11 15.31 5.53
N VAL A 46 6.83 16.05 4.68
CA VAL A 46 7.25 17.42 5.02
C VAL A 46 6.07 18.36 5.21
N LYS A 47 4.93 18.06 4.63
CA LYS A 47 3.69 18.85 4.81
C LYS A 47 2.82 18.32 5.95
N LYS A 48 3.33 17.38 6.76
CA LYS A 48 2.65 16.79 7.90
C LYS A 48 1.28 16.21 7.57
N GLY A 49 1.14 15.69 6.35
CA GLY A 49 -0.10 15.04 5.92
C GLY A 49 -1.27 15.98 5.64
N LYS A 50 -1.06 17.29 5.60
CA LYS A 50 -2.15 18.25 5.34
C LYS A 50 -2.80 18.03 3.98
N SER A 51 -1.99 17.72 2.97
CA SER A 51 -2.50 17.43 1.62
C SER A 51 -3.41 16.21 1.62
N ILE A 52 -3.04 15.17 2.37
CA ILE A 52 -3.82 13.94 2.44
C ILE A 52 -5.16 14.19 3.09
N LYS A 53 -5.21 14.93 4.19
CA LYS A 53 -6.47 15.27 4.85
C LYS A 53 -7.39 16.06 3.92
N ASN A 54 -6.83 16.94 3.12
CA ASN A 54 -7.61 17.72 2.16
C ASN A 54 -8.22 16.81 1.08
N ILE A 55 -7.43 15.87 0.57
CA ILE A 55 -7.91 14.92 -0.45
C ILE A 55 -8.98 13.99 0.15
N GLU A 56 -8.80 13.53 1.38
CA GLU A 56 -9.80 12.71 2.07
C GLU A 56 -11.15 13.43 2.15
N ARG A 57 -11.11 14.72 2.44
CA ARG A 57 -12.32 15.54 2.50
C ARG A 57 -12.98 15.68 1.12
N LEU A 58 -12.17 15.91 0.09
CA LEU A 58 -12.68 16.05 -1.27
C LEU A 58 -13.26 14.77 -1.84
N MET A 59 -12.64 13.63 -1.53
CA MET A 59 -13.06 12.34 -2.06
C MET A 59 -14.02 11.57 -1.13
N HIS A 60 -14.28 12.11 0.05
CA HIS A 60 -15.16 11.49 1.06
C HIS A 60 -14.75 10.05 1.40
N THR A 61 -13.44 9.80 1.50
CA THR A 61 -12.93 8.48 1.81
C THR A 61 -11.59 8.59 2.53
N ARG A 62 -11.19 7.52 3.20
CA ARG A 62 -9.88 7.44 3.85
C ARG A 62 -8.82 7.17 2.80
N ILE A 63 -7.62 7.68 3.04
CA ILE A 63 -6.51 7.52 2.11
C ILE A 63 -5.31 6.96 2.85
N LYS A 64 -4.75 5.90 2.31
CA LYS A 64 -3.48 5.34 2.74
C LYS A 64 -2.46 5.58 1.63
N VAL A 65 -1.25 5.97 2.01
CA VAL A 65 -0.18 6.23 1.05
C VAL A 65 0.99 5.31 1.35
N ILE A 66 1.50 4.66 0.32
CA ILE A 66 2.57 3.67 0.43
C ILE A 66 3.63 4.00 -0.62
N GLU A 67 4.90 3.93 -0.23
CA GLU A 67 5.99 4.14 -1.18
C GLU A 67 6.44 2.82 -1.78
N PHE A 68 6.58 2.79 -3.09
CA PHE A 68 7.15 1.65 -3.80
C PHE A 68 8.65 1.55 -3.51
N ASN A 69 9.17 0.33 -3.48
CA ASN A 69 10.59 0.07 -3.32
C ASN A 69 10.98 -1.12 -4.20
N LYS A 70 12.18 -1.08 -4.79
CA LYS A 70 12.67 -2.18 -5.60
C LYS A 70 12.88 -3.45 -4.78
N ASP A 71 13.21 -3.29 -3.48
CA ASP A 71 13.35 -4.40 -2.56
C ASP A 71 11.96 -4.86 -2.12
N PRO A 72 11.56 -6.09 -2.46
CA PRO A 72 10.22 -6.57 -2.11
C PRO A 72 9.97 -6.65 -0.62
N LEU A 73 10.99 -6.88 0.20
CA LEU A 73 10.83 -6.90 1.66
C LEU A 73 10.55 -5.50 2.20
N LYS A 74 11.23 -4.49 1.68
CA LYS A 74 10.98 -3.10 2.07
C LYS A 74 9.60 -2.64 1.63
N PHE A 75 9.18 -2.98 0.41
CA PHE A 75 7.82 -2.66 -0.05
C PHE A 75 6.78 -3.32 0.85
N THR A 76 6.96 -4.59 1.18
CA THR A 76 6.03 -5.32 2.04
C THR A 76 5.93 -4.66 3.42
N LYS A 77 7.05 -4.26 4.00
CA LYS A 77 7.05 -3.53 5.27
C LYS A 77 6.29 -2.21 5.17
N ASN A 78 6.48 -1.48 4.08
CA ASN A 78 5.76 -0.22 3.86
C ASN A 78 4.24 -0.47 3.74
N TYR A 79 3.87 -1.53 3.06
CA TYR A 79 2.46 -1.86 2.84
C TYR A 79 1.74 -2.23 4.15
N ILE A 80 2.37 -3.02 5.00
CA ILE A 80 1.74 -3.51 6.24
C ILE A 80 1.84 -2.51 7.40
N TYR A 81 2.64 -1.45 7.25
CA TYR A 81 2.72 -0.42 8.29
C TYR A 81 1.30 0.09 8.64
N PRO A 82 0.92 0.30 9.90
CA PRO A 82 1.76 0.37 11.10
C PRO A 82 2.04 -0.97 11.78
N ILE A 83 1.64 -2.10 11.20
CA ILE A 83 1.98 -3.41 11.77
C ILE A 83 3.47 -3.63 11.55
N ARG A 84 4.20 -3.91 12.64
CA ARG A 84 5.64 -4.16 12.58
C ARG A 84 5.88 -5.65 12.67
N PRO A 85 6.48 -6.26 11.65
CA PRO A 85 6.76 -7.68 11.70
C PRO A 85 7.86 -7.98 12.72
N LEU A 86 7.72 -9.11 13.41
CA LEU A 86 8.78 -9.65 14.26
C LEU A 86 9.94 -10.07 13.38
N LYS A 87 9.62 -10.70 12.26
CA LYS A 87 10.60 -11.15 11.28
C LYS A 87 9.97 -11.14 9.89
N ILE A 88 10.73 -10.71 8.89
CA ILE A 88 10.33 -10.79 7.50
C ILE A 88 11.54 -11.23 6.69
N ASN A 89 11.37 -12.27 5.88
CA ASN A 89 12.45 -12.77 5.05
C ASN A 89 11.92 -13.41 3.78
N LEU A 90 12.79 -13.49 2.79
CA LEU A 90 12.50 -14.14 1.53
C LEU A 90 13.06 -15.56 1.57
N ASN A 91 12.18 -16.53 1.35
CA ASN A 91 12.54 -17.94 1.25
C ASN A 91 12.08 -18.44 -0.12
N GLU A 92 13.04 -18.64 -1.02
CA GLU A 92 12.77 -18.94 -2.42
C GLU A 92 11.90 -17.85 -3.04
N ASN A 93 10.65 -18.16 -3.42
CA ASN A 93 9.73 -17.20 -4.03
C ASN A 93 8.70 -16.68 -3.05
N ILE A 94 8.87 -16.93 -1.75
CA ILE A 94 7.88 -16.60 -0.75
C ILE A 94 8.45 -15.60 0.27
N ILE A 95 7.76 -14.49 0.43
CA ILE A 95 8.04 -13.54 1.50
C ILE A 95 7.29 -14.04 2.73
N GLU A 96 8.03 -14.43 3.77
CA GLU A 96 7.47 -14.94 5.00
C GLU A 96 7.43 -13.84 6.05
N ILE A 97 6.25 -13.61 6.63
CA ILE A 97 6.04 -12.58 7.64
C ILE A 97 5.64 -13.26 8.94
N SER A 98 6.39 -12.98 10.00
CA SER A 98 6.02 -13.39 11.36
C SER A 98 5.68 -12.16 12.17
N VAL A 99 4.59 -12.23 12.94
CA VAL A 99 4.20 -11.16 13.85
C VAL A 99 4.05 -11.71 15.26
N GLU A 100 4.14 -10.83 16.25
CA GLU A 100 4.22 -11.22 17.65
C GLU A 100 2.89 -11.74 18.18
N ASP A 101 1.78 -11.17 17.76
CA ASP A 101 0.48 -11.47 18.36
C ASP A 101 -0.59 -11.84 17.32
N ARG A 102 -1.67 -12.47 17.83
CA ARG A 102 -2.77 -12.92 16.99
C ARG A 102 -3.55 -11.77 16.37
N LYS A 103 -3.65 -10.64 17.07
CA LYS A 103 -4.36 -9.48 16.57
C LYS A 103 -3.69 -8.93 15.32
N SER A 104 -2.38 -8.76 15.37
CA SER A 104 -1.61 -8.30 14.20
C SER A 104 -1.71 -9.28 13.04
N LYS A 105 -1.62 -10.59 13.34
CA LYS A 105 -1.76 -11.62 12.31
C LYS A 105 -3.14 -11.55 11.65
N GLY A 106 -4.20 -11.40 12.46
CA GLY A 106 -5.56 -11.27 11.94
C GLY A 106 -5.73 -10.03 11.06
N LEU A 107 -5.10 -8.90 11.43
CA LEU A 107 -5.16 -7.68 10.64
C LEU A 107 -4.42 -7.82 9.31
N LEU A 108 -3.28 -8.53 9.30
CA LEU A 108 -2.54 -8.77 8.06
C LEU A 108 -3.34 -9.63 7.09
N ILE A 109 -3.99 -10.66 7.59
CA ILE A 109 -4.77 -11.58 6.76
C ILE A 109 -6.08 -10.92 6.33
N GLY A 110 -6.75 -10.25 7.27
CA GLY A 110 -8.03 -9.61 7.02
C GLY A 110 -9.20 -10.59 6.96
N ARG A 111 -10.41 -10.02 6.94
CA ARG A 111 -11.63 -10.82 6.82
C ARG A 111 -11.64 -11.56 5.49
N GLU A 112 -11.86 -12.86 5.52
CA GLU A 112 -11.86 -13.72 4.33
C GLU A 112 -10.57 -13.59 3.50
N SER A 113 -9.45 -13.35 4.17
CA SER A 113 -8.13 -13.19 3.56
C SER A 113 -8.02 -12.01 2.59
N LYS A 114 -8.91 -11.05 2.65
CA LYS A 114 -8.92 -9.93 1.70
C LYS A 114 -7.63 -9.12 1.69
N ASN A 115 -7.08 -8.83 2.87
CA ASN A 115 -5.86 -8.02 2.96
C ASN A 115 -4.65 -8.78 2.43
N LEU A 116 -4.54 -10.05 2.81
CA LEU A 116 -3.43 -10.89 2.35
C LEU A 116 -3.51 -11.15 0.85
N ASP A 117 -4.71 -11.42 0.33
CA ASP A 117 -4.90 -11.64 -1.10
C ASP A 117 -4.52 -10.41 -1.92
N GLU A 118 -4.87 -9.23 -1.44
CA GLU A 118 -4.51 -7.98 -2.10
C GLU A 118 -3.01 -7.74 -2.12
N LEU A 119 -2.35 -7.96 -0.98
CA LEU A 119 -0.90 -7.85 -0.90
C LEU A 119 -0.23 -8.88 -1.83
N ASN A 120 -0.73 -10.10 -1.87
CA ASN A 120 -0.23 -11.13 -2.79
C ASN A 120 -0.37 -10.72 -4.24
N ASN A 121 -1.49 -10.12 -4.63
CA ASN A 121 -1.69 -9.64 -5.99
C ASN A 121 -0.64 -8.59 -6.38
N LEU A 122 -0.37 -7.65 -5.48
CA LEU A 122 0.62 -6.60 -5.72
C LEU A 122 2.04 -7.16 -5.81
N VAL A 123 2.40 -8.00 -4.86
CA VAL A 123 3.74 -8.59 -4.79
C VAL A 123 4.00 -9.50 -5.99
N LYS A 124 2.98 -10.23 -6.42
CA LYS A 124 3.08 -11.05 -7.63
C LYS A 124 3.26 -10.17 -8.87
N SER A 125 2.50 -9.10 -8.96
CA SER A 125 2.56 -8.18 -10.11
C SER A 125 3.92 -7.45 -10.19
N TYR A 126 4.44 -6.99 -9.07
CA TYR A 126 5.66 -6.19 -9.05
C TYR A 126 6.94 -7.02 -9.03
N TYR A 127 6.92 -8.19 -8.39
CA TYR A 127 8.14 -8.95 -8.10
C TYR A 127 8.08 -10.42 -8.50
N ASN A 128 6.92 -10.91 -8.94
CA ASN A 128 6.69 -12.33 -9.22
C ASN A 128 6.99 -13.21 -8.00
N LEU A 129 6.56 -12.75 -6.82
CA LEU A 129 6.71 -13.43 -5.54
C LEU A 129 5.35 -13.65 -4.90
N GLN A 130 5.34 -14.42 -3.81
CA GLN A 130 4.16 -14.66 -2.98
C GLN A 130 4.44 -14.19 -1.56
N VAL A 131 3.37 -13.98 -0.79
CA VAL A 131 3.46 -13.59 0.62
C VAL A 131 2.74 -14.64 1.46
N LYS A 132 3.37 -15.02 2.56
CA LYS A 132 2.79 -15.94 3.54
C LYS A 132 2.94 -15.36 4.93
N VAL A 133 1.87 -15.41 5.71
CA VAL A 133 1.89 -15.02 7.12
C VAL A 133 2.01 -16.30 7.94
N LEU A 134 3.08 -16.40 8.70
CA LEU A 134 3.38 -17.60 9.50
C LEU A 134 2.56 -17.70 10.79
#